data_31d3c4223171f7125a2b03d435b0b370
#
_entry.id   31d3c4223171f7125a2b03d435b0b370
#
_cell.length_a   1.000
_cell.length_b   1.000
_cell.length_c   1.000
_cell.angle_alpha   90.00
_cell.angle_beta   90.00
_cell.angle_gamma   90.00
#
_symmetry.space_group_name_H-M   'P 1'
#
loop_
_entity.id
_entity.type
_entity.pdbx_description
1 polymer ?
#
loop_
_entity_poly.entity_id
_entity_poly.type
_entity_poly.pdbx_seq_one_letter_code
_entity_poly.pdbx_strand_id
1 'polypeptide(L)'
;MTKNKCALSDVILELHVPDFDIVEDFYGKLGFEKVWEYPPKGQSGYLVMKRKDSVLAFFCGNEEVYNHPFFKRFPKITTRGYGVEVCIYISDKDIDTYYNEVLQKIGEKCLVTPLEVKPWGSKDFRITDPFGFYLCIREAGNILHK
;
A
#
# COMPACT_ATOMS: atom_id res chain seq x y z
N MET A 1 3.64 32.66 7.58
CA MET A 1 3.19 31.67 6.59
C MET A 1 2.98 30.35 7.30
N THR A 2 1.75 30.00 7.49
CA THR A 2 1.42 28.66 7.92
C THR A 2 1.85 27.71 6.80
N LYS A 3 2.94 27.01 7.01
CA LYS A 3 3.19 25.82 6.23
C LYS A 3 1.94 24.97 6.34
N ASN A 4 1.31 24.67 5.22
CA ASN A 4 0.30 23.63 5.18
C ASN A 4 0.92 22.42 5.83
N LYS A 5 0.61 22.21 7.10
CA LYS A 5 0.83 20.92 7.70
C LYS A 5 0.01 19.99 6.83
N CYS A 6 0.68 19.23 5.99
CA CYS A 6 0.02 18.16 5.30
C CYS A 6 -0.62 17.31 6.40
N ALA A 7 -1.92 17.48 6.58
CA ALA A 7 -2.66 16.67 7.52
C ALA A 7 -2.71 15.26 6.96
N LEU A 8 -1.63 14.54 7.19
CA LEU A 8 -1.72 13.11 7.21
C LEU A 8 -2.67 12.78 8.36
N SER A 9 -3.39 11.71 8.26
CA SER A 9 -4.22 11.19 9.33
C SER A 9 -3.43 11.11 10.65
N ASP A 10 -4.10 11.18 11.79
CA ASP A 10 -3.46 10.98 13.10
C ASP A 10 -2.81 9.60 13.21
N VAL A 11 -3.32 8.61 12.49
CA VAL A 11 -2.68 7.30 12.33
C VAL A 11 -2.11 7.21 10.92
N ILE A 12 -0.83 6.91 10.81
CA ILE A 12 -0.15 6.71 9.54
C ILE A 12 0.39 5.30 9.49
N LEU A 13 0.05 4.59 8.41
CA LEU A 13 0.61 3.28 8.14
C LEU A 13 1.97 3.46 7.47
N GLU A 14 3.02 2.99 8.12
CA GLU A 14 4.39 3.03 7.61
C GLU A 14 4.87 1.63 7.31
N LEU A 15 5.19 1.35 6.05
CA LEU A 15 5.60 0.04 5.56
C LEU A 15 7.11 0.03 5.32
N HIS A 16 7.78 -0.95 5.90
CA HIS A 16 9.22 -1.15 5.78
C HIS A 16 9.54 -1.82 4.45
N VAL A 17 10.30 -1.15 3.59
CA VAL A 17 10.58 -1.63 2.23
C VAL A 17 12.04 -1.44 1.83
N PRO A 18 12.58 -2.31 0.96
CA PRO A 18 13.96 -2.20 0.52
C PRO A 18 14.19 -1.21 -0.61
N ASP A 19 13.17 -0.85 -1.38
CA ASP A 19 13.36 -0.08 -2.61
C ASP A 19 12.17 0.82 -2.91
N PHE A 20 12.41 2.14 -2.97
CA PHE A 20 11.35 3.11 -3.23
C PHE A 20 10.95 3.19 -4.70
N ASP A 21 11.85 2.90 -5.63
CA ASP A 21 11.50 2.90 -7.06
C ASP A 21 10.49 1.80 -7.37
N ILE A 22 10.64 0.63 -6.73
CA ILE A 22 9.70 -0.48 -6.85
C ILE A 22 8.35 -0.10 -6.24
N VAL A 23 8.35 0.63 -5.11
CA VAL A 23 7.12 1.15 -4.50
C VAL A 23 6.39 2.08 -5.48
N GLU A 24 7.11 3.05 -6.04
CA GLU A 24 6.51 4.02 -6.97
C GLU A 24 5.94 3.32 -8.20
N ASP A 25 6.66 2.34 -8.74
CA ASP A 25 6.19 1.58 -9.90
C ASP A 25 4.90 0.81 -9.58
N PHE A 26 4.90 0.03 -8.53
CA PHE A 26 3.76 -0.82 -8.19
C PHE A 26 2.54 -0.01 -7.74
N TYR A 27 2.72 0.87 -6.77
CA TYR A 27 1.61 1.67 -6.24
C TYR A 27 1.14 2.73 -7.24
N GLY A 28 2.02 3.18 -8.14
CA GLY A 28 1.63 3.99 -9.28
C GLY A 28 0.62 3.29 -10.20
N LYS A 29 0.79 1.98 -10.40
CA LYS A 29 -0.15 1.15 -11.16
C LYS A 29 -1.52 1.02 -10.47
N LEU A 30 -1.56 1.19 -9.15
CA LEU A 30 -2.81 1.25 -8.38
C LEU A 30 -3.44 2.65 -8.38
N GLY A 31 -2.77 3.65 -8.94
CA GLY A 31 -3.24 5.03 -9.00
C GLY A 31 -2.69 5.95 -7.93
N PHE A 32 -1.73 5.49 -7.14
CA PHE A 32 -1.06 6.32 -6.15
C PHE A 32 -0.02 7.23 -6.82
N GLU A 33 0.18 8.40 -6.25
CA GLU A 33 1.18 9.37 -6.67
C GLU A 33 2.12 9.70 -5.51
N LYS A 34 3.40 9.88 -5.82
CA LYS A 34 4.35 10.35 -4.84
C LYS A 34 4.03 11.80 -4.46
N VAL A 35 3.83 12.06 -3.17
CA VAL A 35 3.56 13.40 -2.66
C VAL A 35 4.71 13.96 -1.84
N TRP A 36 5.59 13.12 -1.32
CA TRP A 36 6.77 13.55 -0.59
C TRP A 36 7.80 12.44 -0.54
N GLU A 37 9.07 12.82 -0.52
CA GLU A 37 10.18 11.87 -0.40
C GLU A 37 11.35 12.50 0.34
N TYR A 38 11.87 11.76 1.30
CA TYR A 38 13.22 11.94 1.82
C TYR A 38 14.04 10.79 1.24
N PRO A 39 14.99 11.06 0.32
CA PRO A 39 15.68 10.00 -0.42
C PRO A 39 16.40 9.02 0.50
N PRO A 40 16.43 7.73 0.16
CA PRO A 40 17.09 6.72 0.97
C PRO A 40 18.58 7.01 1.12
N LYS A 41 19.05 6.96 2.36
CA LYS A 41 20.46 7.09 2.69
C LYS A 41 20.76 6.20 3.90
N GLY A 42 21.45 5.09 3.67
CA GLY A 42 21.66 4.10 4.73
C GLY A 42 20.30 3.54 5.18
N GLN A 43 20.08 3.57 6.49
CA GLN A 43 18.81 3.14 7.10
C GLN A 43 17.75 4.25 7.13
N SER A 44 18.07 5.43 6.60
CA SER A 44 17.15 6.55 6.52
C SER A 44 16.50 6.59 5.15
N GLY A 45 15.27 7.03 5.12
CA GLY A 45 14.52 7.19 3.90
C GLY A 45 13.04 7.16 4.22
N TYR A 46 12.26 7.96 3.50
CA TYR A 46 10.82 8.04 3.71
C TYR A 46 10.14 8.45 2.42
N LEU A 47 9.07 7.77 2.08
CA LEU A 47 8.31 8.02 0.87
C LEU A 47 6.82 8.05 1.22
N VAL A 48 6.12 9.06 0.74
CA VAL A 48 4.67 9.15 0.93
C VAL A 48 3.98 9.07 -0.43
N MET A 49 3.10 8.10 -0.55
CA MET A 49 2.26 7.88 -1.72
C MET A 49 0.79 8.15 -1.35
N LYS A 50 0.07 8.80 -2.24
CA LYS A 50 -1.33 9.16 -2.00
C LYS A 50 -2.21 8.84 -3.20
N ARG A 51 -3.39 8.30 -2.93
CA ARG A 51 -4.48 8.14 -3.89
C ARG A 51 -5.76 8.58 -3.22
N LYS A 52 -6.36 9.70 -3.70
CA LYS A 52 -7.52 10.31 -3.02
C LYS A 52 -7.20 10.53 -1.54
N ASP A 53 -8.00 9.98 -0.63
CA ASP A 53 -7.78 10.10 0.82
C ASP A 53 -6.89 8.98 1.38
N SER A 54 -6.48 8.03 0.54
CA SER A 54 -5.61 6.93 0.94
C SER A 54 -4.16 7.39 0.95
N VAL A 55 -3.51 7.30 2.09
CA VAL A 55 -2.10 7.66 2.27
C VAL A 55 -1.34 6.45 2.77
N LEU A 56 -0.26 6.10 2.08
CA LEU A 56 0.67 5.07 2.49
C LEU A 56 2.06 5.68 2.60
N ALA A 57 2.75 5.39 3.68
CA ALA A 57 4.12 5.80 3.88
C ALA A 57 5.04 4.58 3.86
N PHE A 58 6.25 4.77 3.38
CA PHE A 58 7.25 3.72 3.25
C PHE A 58 8.56 4.24 3.83
N PHE A 59 9.31 3.39 4.49
CA PHE A 59 10.53 3.82 5.17
C PHE A 59 11.69 2.82 5.02
N CYS A 60 12.87 3.28 5.33
CA CYS A 60 14.18 2.68 5.18
C CYS A 60 14.75 2.73 3.76
N GLY A 61 14.10 2.11 2.77
CA GLY A 61 14.66 2.04 1.41
C GLY A 61 15.94 1.21 1.32
N ASN A 62 16.33 0.83 0.09
CA ASN A 62 17.50 0.05 -0.29
C ASN A 62 17.78 -1.25 0.51
N GLU A 63 18.96 -1.86 0.31
CA GLU A 63 19.30 -3.18 0.87
C GLU A 63 19.49 -3.16 2.40
N GLU A 64 19.71 -2.00 2.98
CA GLU A 64 19.98 -1.87 4.41
C GLU A 64 18.73 -2.06 5.28
N VAL A 65 17.57 -2.25 4.66
CA VAL A 65 16.33 -2.52 5.37
C VAL A 65 16.46 -3.67 6.39
N TYR A 66 17.22 -4.69 6.07
CA TYR A 66 17.43 -5.83 6.96
C TYR A 66 18.34 -5.54 8.15
N ASN A 67 19.01 -4.41 8.14
CA ASN A 67 19.86 -3.96 9.25
C ASN A 67 19.12 -3.01 10.22
N HIS A 68 17.84 -2.82 10.02
CA HIS A 68 17.01 -2.00 10.89
C HIS A 68 17.15 -2.45 12.36
N PRO A 69 17.39 -1.53 13.31
CA PRO A 69 17.68 -1.88 14.70
C PRO A 69 16.69 -2.82 15.38
N PHE A 70 15.42 -2.71 15.02
CA PHE A 70 14.37 -3.58 15.56
C PHE A 70 14.14 -4.82 14.69
N PHE A 71 13.97 -4.65 13.37
CA PHE A 71 13.57 -5.74 12.48
C PHE A 71 14.66 -6.76 12.22
N LYS A 72 15.95 -6.38 12.36
CA LYS A 72 17.07 -7.33 12.21
C LYS A 72 17.03 -8.50 13.18
N ARG A 73 16.23 -8.40 14.23
CA ARG A 73 16.04 -9.48 15.22
C ARG A 73 15.23 -10.65 14.67
N PHE A 74 14.52 -10.45 13.58
CA PHE A 74 13.66 -11.46 12.97
C PHE A 74 14.32 -12.06 11.73
N PRO A 75 13.99 -13.33 11.40
CA PRO A 75 14.52 -13.94 10.18
C PRO A 75 14.13 -13.14 8.93
N LYS A 76 15.07 -12.99 8.00
CA LYS A 76 14.85 -12.27 6.73
C LYS A 76 13.75 -12.89 5.87
N ILE A 77 13.45 -14.17 6.08
CA ILE A 77 12.37 -14.87 5.37
C ILE A 77 10.98 -14.59 5.93
N THR A 78 10.89 -13.87 7.03
CA THR A 78 9.59 -13.48 7.62
C THR A 78 8.85 -12.60 6.61
N THR A 79 7.61 -12.99 6.30
CA THR A 79 6.74 -12.24 5.39
C THR A 79 6.46 -10.86 5.97
N ARG A 80 6.70 -9.81 5.18
CA ARG A 80 6.39 -8.45 5.60
C ARG A 80 4.89 -8.31 5.84
N GLY A 81 4.55 -7.61 6.91
CA GLY A 81 3.17 -7.37 7.27
C GLY A 81 2.41 -8.62 7.70
N TYR A 82 3.09 -9.67 8.16
CA TYR A 82 2.41 -10.88 8.65
C TYR A 82 1.32 -10.52 9.65
N GLY A 83 0.10 -10.98 9.35
CA GLY A 83 -1.07 -10.71 10.20
C GLY A 83 -1.69 -9.32 10.00
N VAL A 84 -1.18 -8.52 9.05
CA VAL A 84 -1.72 -7.20 8.74
C VAL A 84 -2.27 -7.20 7.31
N GLU A 85 -3.47 -6.68 7.16
CA GLU A 85 -4.10 -6.46 5.86
C GLU A 85 -4.30 -4.96 5.67
N VAL A 86 -3.78 -4.44 4.55
CA VAL A 86 -3.96 -3.04 4.19
C VAL A 86 -5.20 -2.96 3.31
N CYS A 87 -6.24 -2.29 3.80
CA CYS A 87 -7.49 -2.14 3.04
C CYS A 87 -7.54 -0.76 2.39
N ILE A 88 -7.73 -0.76 1.07
CA ILE A 88 -7.82 0.46 0.26
C ILE A 88 -9.20 0.51 -0.37
N TYR A 89 -9.94 1.60 -0.13
CA TYR A 89 -11.27 1.80 -0.70
C TYR A 89 -11.19 2.57 -2.01
N ILE A 90 -11.94 2.12 -2.99
CA ILE A 90 -12.07 2.78 -4.30
C ILE A 90 -13.43 3.45 -4.35
N SER A 91 -13.43 4.78 -4.31
CA SER A 91 -14.66 5.60 -4.27
C SER A 91 -14.91 6.43 -5.53
N ASP A 92 -13.90 6.56 -6.40
CA ASP A 92 -13.91 7.46 -7.54
C ASP A 92 -14.26 6.77 -8.86
N LYS A 93 -14.35 5.47 -8.88
CA LYS A 93 -14.76 4.69 -10.07
C LYS A 93 -15.36 3.36 -9.66
N ASP A 94 -16.03 2.73 -10.61
CA ASP A 94 -16.59 1.40 -10.46
C ASP A 94 -15.49 0.38 -10.15
N ILE A 95 -15.71 -0.48 -9.18
CA ILE A 95 -14.71 -1.45 -8.73
C ILE A 95 -14.39 -2.48 -9.83
N ASP A 96 -15.36 -2.86 -10.63
CA ASP A 96 -15.14 -3.81 -11.73
C ASP A 96 -14.19 -3.20 -12.78
N THR A 97 -14.41 -1.95 -13.13
CA THR A 97 -13.55 -1.21 -14.05
C THR A 97 -12.13 -1.06 -13.48
N TYR A 98 -12.02 -0.66 -12.22
CA TYR A 98 -10.73 -0.52 -11.54
C TYR A 98 -9.98 -1.85 -11.47
N TYR A 99 -10.66 -2.93 -11.13
CA TYR A 99 -10.09 -4.27 -11.09
C TYR A 99 -9.47 -4.66 -12.43
N ASN A 100 -10.19 -4.48 -13.52
CA ASN A 100 -9.71 -4.82 -14.86
C ASN A 100 -8.49 -3.97 -15.25
N GLU A 101 -8.52 -2.67 -14.98
CA GLU A 101 -7.39 -1.77 -15.24
C GLU A 101 -6.15 -2.17 -14.47
N VAL A 102 -6.30 -2.47 -13.18
CA VAL A 102 -5.20 -2.86 -12.32
C VAL A 102 -4.59 -4.19 -12.76
N LEU A 103 -5.42 -5.20 -13.05
CA LEU A 103 -4.91 -6.49 -13.50
C LEU A 103 -4.11 -6.40 -14.79
N GLN A 104 -4.49 -5.54 -15.72
CA GLN A 104 -3.74 -5.31 -16.95
C GLN A 104 -2.34 -4.75 -16.67
N LYS A 105 -2.20 -3.97 -15.60
CA LYS A 105 -0.93 -3.31 -15.25
C LYS A 105 -0.02 -4.18 -14.39
N ILE A 106 -0.58 -4.86 -13.39
CA ILE A 106 0.21 -5.64 -12.42
C ILE A 106 0.33 -7.12 -12.78
N GLY A 107 -0.56 -7.63 -13.62
CA GLY A 107 -0.62 -9.05 -13.97
C GLY A 107 -1.25 -9.92 -12.89
N GLU A 108 -1.49 -11.18 -13.22
CA GLU A 108 -2.19 -12.12 -12.35
C GLU A 108 -1.34 -12.70 -11.22
N LYS A 109 -0.01 -12.60 -11.33
CA LYS A 109 0.90 -13.18 -10.32
C LYS A 109 0.72 -12.56 -8.93
N CYS A 110 0.30 -11.30 -8.88
CA CYS A 110 0.04 -10.61 -7.62
C CYS A 110 -1.35 -10.90 -7.06
N LEU A 111 -2.24 -11.52 -7.85
CA LEU A 111 -3.62 -11.76 -7.46
C LEU A 111 -3.72 -12.93 -6.49
N VAL A 112 -4.27 -12.66 -5.31
CA VAL A 112 -4.54 -13.69 -4.28
C VAL A 112 -5.99 -14.17 -4.38
N THR A 113 -6.93 -13.21 -4.41
CA THR A 113 -8.36 -13.50 -4.54
C THR A 113 -8.95 -12.58 -5.60
N PRO A 114 -9.63 -13.12 -6.63
CA PRO A 114 -10.26 -12.29 -7.65
C PRO A 114 -11.40 -11.46 -7.07
N LEU A 115 -11.85 -10.48 -7.86
CA LEU A 115 -12.99 -9.66 -7.50
C LEU A 115 -14.21 -10.53 -7.27
N GLU A 116 -14.80 -10.43 -6.09
CA GLU A 116 -16.00 -11.20 -5.71
C GLU A 116 -16.89 -10.42 -4.75
N VAL A 117 -18.15 -10.76 -4.73
CA VAL A 117 -19.12 -10.24 -3.75
C VAL A 117 -18.92 -11.00 -2.44
N LYS A 118 -18.71 -10.26 -1.36
CA LYS A 118 -18.54 -10.84 -0.03
C LYS A 118 -19.90 -11.07 0.66
N PRO A 119 -19.93 -11.93 1.71
CA PRO A 119 -21.19 -12.19 2.42
C PRO A 119 -21.89 -10.94 2.96
N TRP A 120 -21.15 -9.87 3.22
CA TRP A 120 -21.71 -8.60 3.70
C TRP A 120 -22.13 -7.65 2.57
N GLY A 121 -22.04 -8.10 1.30
CA GLY A 121 -22.61 -7.41 0.14
C GLY A 121 -21.67 -6.53 -0.66
N SER A 122 -20.48 -6.21 -0.17
CA SER A 122 -19.50 -5.42 -0.91
C SER A 122 -18.58 -6.30 -1.76
N LYS A 123 -18.02 -5.70 -2.82
CA LYS A 123 -17.04 -6.38 -3.66
C LYS A 123 -15.63 -5.99 -3.25
N ASP A 124 -14.73 -6.96 -3.22
CA ASP A 124 -13.31 -6.71 -3.06
C ASP A 124 -12.48 -7.74 -3.82
N PHE A 125 -11.20 -7.41 -4.02
CA PHE A 125 -10.19 -8.34 -4.51
C PHE A 125 -8.92 -8.15 -3.67
N ARG A 126 -8.06 -9.16 -3.68
CA ARG A 126 -6.87 -9.17 -2.86
C ARG A 126 -5.64 -9.46 -3.68
N ILE A 127 -4.59 -8.67 -3.41
CA ILE A 127 -3.32 -8.76 -4.10
C ILE A 127 -2.19 -8.70 -3.09
N THR A 128 -1.01 -9.13 -3.50
CA THR A 128 0.22 -8.87 -2.76
C THR A 128 1.06 -7.85 -3.51
N ASP A 129 1.75 -6.98 -2.78
CA ASP A 129 2.72 -6.10 -3.37
C ASP A 129 4.05 -6.83 -3.60
N PRO A 130 5.05 -6.21 -4.26
CA PRO A 130 6.34 -6.85 -4.53
C PRO A 130 7.14 -7.25 -3.30
N PHE A 131 6.78 -6.72 -2.12
CA PHE A 131 7.49 -6.97 -0.87
C PHE A 131 6.80 -7.99 0.03
N GLY A 132 5.59 -8.43 -0.34
CA GLY A 132 4.81 -9.39 0.41
C GLY A 132 3.71 -8.79 1.29
N PHE A 133 3.47 -7.48 1.23
CA PHE A 133 2.34 -6.88 1.94
C PHE A 133 1.02 -7.29 1.29
N TYR A 134 0.06 -7.65 2.14
CA TYR A 134 -1.26 -8.11 1.73
C TYR A 134 -2.24 -6.95 1.63
N LEU A 135 -2.82 -6.76 0.45
CA LEU A 135 -3.69 -5.62 0.15
C LEU A 135 -5.10 -6.11 -0.18
N CYS A 136 -6.09 -5.52 0.48
CA CYS A 136 -7.50 -5.67 0.11
C CYS A 136 -7.94 -4.41 -0.61
N ILE A 137 -8.41 -4.54 -1.84
CA ILE A 137 -8.94 -3.43 -2.61
C ILE A 137 -10.46 -3.60 -2.66
N ARG A 138 -11.18 -2.64 -2.11
CA ARG A 138 -12.60 -2.75 -1.83
C ARG A 138 -13.39 -1.59 -2.44
N GLU A 139 -14.59 -1.88 -2.96
CA GLU A 139 -15.49 -0.80 -3.35
C GLU A 139 -15.88 0.03 -2.13
N ALA A 140 -16.00 1.34 -2.33
CA ALA A 140 -16.44 2.22 -1.27
C ALA A 140 -17.88 1.86 -0.89
N GLY A 141 -18.05 1.55 0.35
CA GLY A 141 -19.34 1.29 0.95
C GLY A 141 -19.24 1.66 2.41
N ASN A 142 -20.34 2.04 2.97
CA ASN A 142 -20.33 2.53 4.32
C ASN A 142 -20.61 1.42 5.32
N ILE A 143 -19.60 0.62 5.63
CA ILE A 143 -19.72 -0.42 6.66
C ILE A 143 -20.00 0.13 8.06
N LEU A 144 -19.78 1.43 8.25
CA LEU A 144 -20.05 2.08 9.54
C LEU A 144 -21.46 2.66 9.64
N HIS A 145 -22.23 2.61 8.56
CA HIS A 145 -23.59 3.16 8.49
C HIS A 145 -24.63 2.09 8.22
N LYS A 146 -24.50 0.99 8.86
CA LYS A 146 -25.60 0.03 8.89
C LYS A 146 -26.63 0.45 9.92
#